data_8928d754e362c8859416247190c7307a
#
_entry.id   8928d754e362c8859416247190c7307a
#
_cell.length_a   1.000
_cell.length_b   1.000
_cell.length_c   1.000
_cell.angle_alpha   90.00
_cell.angle_beta   90.00
_cell.angle_gamma   90.00
#
_symmetry.space_group_name_H-M   'P 1'
#
loop_
_entity.id
_entity.type
_entity.pdbx_description
1 polymer ?
#
loop_
_entity_poly.entity_id
_entity_poly.type
_entity_poly.pdbx_seq_one_letter_code
_entity_poly.pdbx_strand_id
1 'polypeptide(L)'
;EEKDSGLFWLADWKTDQPGDERRGAAEDYNPAALMTLMREEKYGWQALIYLVALRRYLGQAFDETPDEALNRIGGMAYVFIRGYSGKTPPETPPSILLKPDASLVRLADTLLFGED
;
A
#
# COMPACT_ATOMS: atom_id res chain seq x y z
N GLU A 1 -11.90 -3.18 -4.61
CA GLU A 1 -12.75 -1.99 -4.74
C GLU A 1 -13.51 -1.69 -3.47
N GLU A 2 -13.53 -0.45 -3.09
CA GLU A 2 -14.33 -0.01 -1.96
C GLU A 2 -15.67 0.51 -2.49
N LYS A 3 -16.74 -0.20 -2.19
CA LYS A 3 -18.04 0.07 -2.80
C LYS A 3 -18.61 1.45 -2.47
N ASP A 4 -18.40 1.92 -1.25
CA ASP A 4 -19.00 3.17 -0.81
C ASP A 4 -18.40 4.40 -1.47
N SER A 5 -17.10 4.36 -1.76
CA SER A 5 -16.39 5.48 -2.38
C SER A 5 -16.18 5.30 -3.87
N GLY A 6 -16.34 4.09 -4.38
CA GLY A 6 -16.03 3.77 -5.76
C GLY A 6 -14.55 3.79 -6.08
N LEU A 7 -13.70 3.78 -5.07
CA LEU A 7 -12.25 3.79 -5.24
C LEU A 7 -11.69 2.37 -5.26
N PHE A 8 -10.60 2.23 -6.01
CA PHE A 8 -9.84 0.99 -6.05
C PHE A 8 -8.70 1.05 -5.05
N TRP A 9 -8.50 -0.05 -4.33
CA TRP A 9 -7.41 -0.17 -3.36
C TRP A 9 -6.58 -1.38 -3.70
N LEU A 10 -5.26 -1.23 -3.60
CA LEU A 10 -4.36 -2.37 -3.64
C LEU A 10 -4.12 -2.85 -2.22
N ALA A 11 -4.01 -4.15 -2.06
CA ALA A 11 -3.67 -4.73 -0.77
C ALA A 11 -2.53 -5.72 -0.97
N ASP A 12 -1.55 -5.65 -0.10
CA ASP A 12 -0.43 -6.58 -0.10
C ASP A 12 -0.29 -7.18 1.28
N TRP A 13 -0.33 -8.51 1.34
CA TRP A 13 -0.22 -9.26 2.58
C TRP A 13 1.23 -9.54 2.88
N LYS A 14 1.69 -9.14 4.06
CA LYS A 14 3.06 -9.33 4.48
C LYS A 14 3.13 -10.29 5.66
N THR A 15 4.15 -11.12 5.66
CA THR A 15 4.39 -12.05 6.76
C THR A 15 5.51 -11.58 7.67
N ASP A 16 6.05 -10.39 7.43
CA ASP A 16 7.12 -9.80 8.21
C ASP A 16 6.72 -9.66 9.67
N GLN A 17 7.71 -9.77 10.53
CA GLN A 17 7.54 -9.67 11.96
C GLN A 17 8.48 -8.61 12.50
N PRO A 18 7.97 -7.42 12.90
CA PRO A 18 8.83 -6.38 13.44
C PRO A 18 9.30 -6.71 14.85
N GLY A 19 10.42 -6.12 15.23
CA GLY A 19 10.96 -6.27 16.57
C GLY A 19 11.60 -7.63 16.80
N ASP A 20 11.42 -8.17 18.02
CA ASP A 20 11.95 -9.49 18.38
C ASP A 20 11.15 -10.56 17.66
N GLU A 21 11.81 -11.27 16.76
CA GLU A 21 11.18 -12.28 15.93
C GLU A 21 10.48 -13.38 16.71
N ARG A 22 10.92 -13.65 17.94
CA ARG A 22 10.36 -14.74 18.73
C ARG A 22 9.05 -14.37 19.42
N ARG A 23 8.69 -13.09 19.46
CA ARG A 23 7.51 -12.67 20.18
C ARG A 23 6.23 -12.81 19.36
N GLY A 24 6.20 -12.24 18.17
CA GLY A 24 5.06 -12.36 17.28
C GLY A 24 3.75 -11.85 17.84
N ALA A 25 3.79 -11.02 18.87
CA ALA A 25 2.58 -10.53 19.52
C ALA A 25 1.99 -9.36 18.76
N ALA A 26 0.68 -9.18 18.91
CA ALA A 26 -0.02 -8.09 18.23
C ALA A 26 0.56 -6.72 18.57
N GLU A 27 1.02 -6.52 19.81
CA GLU A 27 1.58 -5.25 20.22
C GLU A 27 2.91 -4.92 19.52
N ASP A 28 3.58 -5.89 18.91
CA ASP A 28 4.79 -5.66 18.13
C ASP A 28 4.49 -4.95 16.82
N TYR A 29 3.22 -4.95 16.40
CA TYR A 29 2.79 -4.36 15.13
C TYR A 29 2.20 -2.97 15.32
N ASN A 30 2.81 -2.18 16.20
CA ASN A 30 2.38 -0.79 16.42
C ASN A 30 2.82 0.09 15.24
N PRO A 31 2.19 1.28 15.06
CA PRO A 31 2.48 2.12 13.89
C PRO A 31 3.95 2.48 13.71
N ALA A 32 4.67 2.75 14.81
CA ALA A 32 6.08 3.13 14.71
C ALA A 32 6.93 1.96 14.20
N ALA A 33 6.67 0.74 14.70
CA ALA A 33 7.39 -0.44 14.26
C ALA A 33 7.10 -0.76 12.79
N LEU A 34 5.85 -0.60 12.37
CA LEU A 34 5.48 -0.84 10.98
C LEU A 34 6.12 0.18 10.04
N MET A 35 6.19 1.44 10.45
CA MET A 35 6.85 2.45 9.62
C MET A 35 8.35 2.18 9.48
N THR A 36 8.99 1.70 10.55
CA THR A 36 10.39 1.30 10.49
C THR A 36 10.58 0.15 9.52
N LEU A 37 9.71 -0.86 9.61
CA LEU A 37 9.75 -2.01 8.72
C LEU A 37 9.55 -1.60 7.26
N MET A 38 8.61 -0.69 7.01
CA MET A 38 8.37 -0.17 5.67
C MET A 38 9.63 0.46 5.07
N ARG A 39 10.37 1.20 5.89
CA ARG A 39 11.61 1.83 5.43
C ARG A 39 12.72 0.81 5.19
N GLU A 40 12.90 -0.12 6.13
CA GLU A 40 13.97 -1.13 6.03
C GLU A 40 13.78 -2.03 4.81
N GLU A 41 12.55 -2.42 4.54
CA GLU A 41 12.22 -3.31 3.42
C GLU A 41 11.92 -2.55 2.13
N LYS A 42 11.98 -1.21 2.18
CA LYS A 42 11.75 -0.36 1.00
C LYS A 42 10.38 -0.56 0.36
N TYR A 43 9.39 -0.87 1.18
CA TYR A 43 8.02 -1.08 0.69
C TYR A 43 7.40 0.17 0.10
N GLY A 44 7.88 1.35 0.49
CA GLY A 44 7.42 2.59 -0.13
C GLY A 44 7.68 2.63 -1.63
N TRP A 45 8.84 2.15 -2.07
CA TRP A 45 9.16 2.04 -3.49
C TRP A 45 8.26 1.03 -4.17
N GLN A 46 8.03 -0.11 -3.52
CA GLN A 46 7.13 -1.13 -4.04
C GLN A 46 5.72 -0.58 -4.23
N ALA A 47 5.22 0.16 -3.23
CA ALA A 47 3.90 0.76 -3.31
C ALA A 47 3.80 1.73 -4.49
N LEU A 48 4.85 2.52 -4.70
CA LEU A 48 4.85 3.49 -5.79
C LEU A 48 4.79 2.80 -7.14
N ILE A 49 5.55 1.72 -7.31
CA ILE A 49 5.54 0.94 -8.55
C ILE A 49 4.16 0.32 -8.78
N TYR A 50 3.55 -0.23 -7.75
CA TYR A 50 2.21 -0.82 -7.85
C TYR A 50 1.16 0.23 -8.19
N LEU A 51 1.27 1.43 -7.62
CA LEU A 51 0.33 2.51 -7.91
C LEU A 51 0.45 2.98 -9.35
N VAL A 52 1.68 3.05 -9.87
CA VAL A 52 1.90 3.37 -11.29
C VAL A 52 1.24 2.32 -12.18
N ALA A 53 1.45 1.05 -11.86
CA ALA A 53 0.86 -0.03 -12.65
C ALA A 53 -0.67 0.02 -12.62
N LEU A 54 -1.25 0.25 -11.45
CA LEU A 54 -2.70 0.35 -11.31
C LEU A 54 -3.25 1.53 -12.09
N ARG A 55 -2.58 2.67 -12.00
CA ARG A 55 -2.97 3.88 -12.74
C ARG A 55 -3.05 3.60 -14.23
N ARG A 56 -2.05 2.93 -14.78
CA ARG A 56 -2.02 2.61 -16.20
C ARG A 56 -3.09 1.59 -16.56
N TYR A 57 -3.28 0.59 -15.72
CA TYR A 57 -4.32 -0.41 -15.95
C TYR A 57 -5.71 0.22 -15.97
N LEU A 58 -6.01 1.07 -14.99
CA LEU A 58 -7.32 1.72 -14.90
C LEU A 58 -7.55 2.68 -16.06
N GLY A 59 -6.49 3.38 -16.49
CA GLY A 59 -6.59 4.26 -17.64
C GLY A 59 -7.03 3.51 -18.89
N GLN A 60 -6.46 2.32 -19.10
CA GLN A 60 -6.86 1.48 -20.22
C GLN A 60 -8.26 0.90 -20.03
N ALA A 61 -8.54 0.40 -18.83
CA ALA A 61 -9.82 -0.25 -18.56
C ALA A 61 -11.01 0.70 -18.67
N PHE A 62 -10.83 1.97 -18.30
CA PHE A 62 -11.90 2.96 -18.32
C PHE A 62 -11.76 3.97 -19.45
N ASP A 63 -10.80 3.77 -20.34
CA ASP A 63 -10.53 4.68 -21.46
C ASP A 63 -10.35 6.12 -20.97
N GLU A 64 -9.46 6.27 -20.00
CA GLU A 64 -9.17 7.55 -19.35
C GLU A 64 -7.70 7.89 -19.45
N THR A 65 -7.39 9.19 -19.29
CA THR A 65 -6.00 9.60 -19.15
C THR A 65 -5.45 9.07 -17.83
N PRO A 66 -4.12 8.96 -17.71
CA PRO A 66 -3.54 8.54 -16.43
C PRO A 66 -3.94 9.42 -15.25
N ASP A 67 -4.06 10.73 -15.46
CA ASP A 67 -4.46 11.62 -14.37
C ASP A 67 -5.91 11.42 -13.95
N GLU A 68 -6.80 11.15 -14.90
CA GLU A 68 -8.18 10.82 -14.58
C GLU A 68 -8.24 9.50 -13.81
N ALA A 69 -7.46 8.51 -14.26
CA ALA A 69 -7.44 7.19 -13.62
C ALA A 69 -6.92 7.27 -12.19
N LEU A 70 -5.99 8.17 -11.91
CA LEU A 70 -5.43 8.33 -10.57
C LEU A 70 -6.52 8.69 -9.55
N ASN A 71 -7.55 9.39 -9.98
CA ASN A 71 -8.67 9.75 -9.11
C ASN A 71 -9.51 8.55 -8.68
N ARG A 72 -9.34 7.41 -9.33
CA ARG A 72 -10.04 6.17 -8.98
C ARG A 72 -9.31 5.35 -7.94
N ILE A 73 -8.09 5.77 -7.55
CA ILE A 73 -7.24 5.01 -6.64
C ILE A 73 -7.34 5.58 -5.24
N GLY A 74 -7.77 4.75 -4.29
CA GLY A 74 -7.80 5.13 -2.88
C GLY A 74 -6.44 5.03 -2.24
N GLY A 75 -5.66 4.03 -2.61
CA GLY A 75 -4.34 3.84 -2.07
C GLY A 75 -3.93 2.38 -2.05
N MET A 76 -2.93 2.09 -1.24
CA MET A 76 -2.42 0.75 -1.06
C MET A 76 -2.34 0.43 0.42
N ALA A 77 -2.75 -0.77 0.78
CA ALA A 77 -2.70 -1.26 2.14
C ALA A 77 -1.67 -2.37 2.26
N TYR A 78 -0.75 -2.22 3.20
CA TYR A 78 0.15 -3.30 3.60
C TYR A 78 -0.42 -3.90 4.88
N VAL A 79 -0.81 -5.17 4.81
CA VAL A 79 -1.44 -5.86 5.92
C VAL A 79 -0.48 -6.92 6.45
N PHE A 80 -0.11 -6.79 7.72
CA PHE A 80 0.85 -7.69 8.35
C PHE A 80 0.09 -8.80 9.06
N ILE A 81 -0.12 -9.90 8.35
CA ILE A 81 -1.03 -10.95 8.80
C ILE A 81 -0.65 -11.59 10.12
N ARG A 82 0.63 -11.60 10.46
CA ARG A 82 1.07 -12.14 11.75
C ARG A 82 0.60 -11.32 12.93
N GLY A 83 0.26 -10.04 12.71
CA GLY A 83 -0.31 -9.19 13.74
C GLY A 83 -1.71 -9.59 14.17
N TYR A 84 -2.37 -10.46 13.41
CA TYR A 84 -3.69 -10.98 13.74
C TYR A 84 -3.64 -12.37 14.37
N SER A 85 -2.47 -12.82 14.80
CA SER A 85 -2.30 -14.20 15.29
C SER A 85 -2.84 -14.42 16.70
N GLY A 86 -3.21 -13.37 17.43
CA GLY A 86 -3.76 -13.49 18.76
C GLY A 86 -5.22 -13.92 18.76
N LYS A 87 -5.72 -14.34 19.92
CA LYS A 87 -7.12 -14.75 20.08
C LYS A 87 -8.07 -13.58 20.04
N THR A 88 -7.59 -12.39 20.41
CA THR A 88 -8.37 -11.16 20.44
C THR A 88 -7.91 -10.27 19.29
N PRO A 89 -8.85 -9.64 18.55
CA PRO A 89 -8.45 -8.70 17.51
C PRO A 89 -7.60 -7.58 18.11
N PRO A 90 -6.54 -7.13 17.42
CA PRO A 90 -5.72 -6.02 17.91
C PRO A 90 -6.53 -4.73 17.90
N GLU A 91 -6.25 -3.85 18.88
CA GLU A 91 -6.92 -2.55 18.95
C GLU A 91 -6.56 -1.68 17.76
N THR A 92 -5.29 -1.73 17.35
CA THR A 92 -4.82 -1.01 16.18
C THR A 92 -4.57 -2.04 15.08
N PRO A 93 -5.19 -1.89 13.89
CA PRO A 93 -4.95 -2.84 12.82
C PRO A 93 -3.46 -2.89 12.45
N PRO A 94 -2.88 -4.08 12.28
CA PRO A 94 -1.48 -4.22 11.88
C PRO A 94 -1.33 -3.97 10.39
N SER A 95 -1.61 -2.74 9.99
CA SER A 95 -1.60 -2.36 8.58
C SER A 95 -1.12 -0.93 8.42
N ILE A 96 -0.57 -0.65 7.26
CA ILE A 96 -0.19 0.70 6.84
C ILE A 96 -0.97 1.02 5.58
N LEU A 97 -1.65 2.16 5.59
CA LEU A 97 -2.37 2.67 4.43
C LEU A 97 -1.55 3.77 3.79
N LEU A 98 -1.23 3.60 2.51
CA LEU A 98 -0.49 4.59 1.74
C LEU A 98 -1.41 5.16 0.68
N LYS A 99 -1.63 6.47 0.75
CA LYS A 99 -2.42 7.17 -0.26
C LYS A 99 -1.52 7.63 -1.39
N PRO A 100 -2.04 7.69 -2.62
CA PRO A 100 -1.21 8.12 -3.72
C PRO A 100 -0.87 9.61 -3.60
N ASP A 101 0.41 9.91 -3.76
CA ASP A 101 0.87 11.29 -3.96
C ASP A 101 0.97 11.46 -5.47
N ALA A 102 0.09 12.30 -6.03
CA ALA A 102 -0.01 12.44 -7.48
C ALA A 102 1.33 12.82 -8.11
N SER A 103 2.07 13.74 -7.48
CA SER A 103 3.36 14.17 -8.01
C SER A 103 4.38 13.05 -8.06
N LEU A 104 4.45 12.26 -6.98
CA LEU A 104 5.37 11.13 -6.92
C LEU A 104 4.98 10.02 -7.90
N VAL A 105 3.68 9.75 -8.04
CA VAL A 105 3.22 8.74 -8.98
C VAL A 105 3.56 9.15 -10.41
N ARG A 106 3.34 10.41 -10.78
CA ARG A 106 3.69 10.90 -12.10
C ARG A 106 5.18 10.82 -12.36
N LEU A 107 5.99 11.22 -11.39
CA LEU A 107 7.44 11.16 -11.52
C LEU A 107 7.91 9.71 -11.70
N ALA A 108 7.40 8.80 -10.89
CA ALA A 108 7.75 7.38 -11.00
C ALA A 108 7.34 6.81 -12.34
N ASP A 109 6.15 7.19 -12.82
CA ASP A 109 5.66 6.75 -14.13
C ASP A 109 6.61 7.20 -15.25
N THR A 110 7.02 8.46 -15.20
CA THR A 110 7.96 8.99 -16.18
C THR A 110 9.29 8.27 -16.15
N LEU A 111 9.81 8.00 -14.94
CA LEU A 111 11.09 7.32 -14.79
C LEU A 111 11.05 5.87 -15.27
N LEU A 112 9.91 5.19 -15.06
CA LEU A 112 9.77 3.78 -15.43
C LEU A 112 9.40 3.58 -16.89
N PHE A 113 8.56 4.44 -17.44
CA PHE A 113 7.98 4.23 -18.77
C PHE A 113 8.24 5.37 -19.75
N GLY A 114 8.88 6.43 -19.30
CA GLY A 114 9.12 7.59 -20.14
C GLY A 114 7.89 8.49 -20.24
N GLU A 115 8.05 9.58 -20.97
CA GLU A 115 6.95 10.50 -21.19
C GLU A 115 6.05 10.00 -22.33
N ASP A 116 4.78 10.18 -22.15
CA ASP A 116 3.79 9.83 -23.17
C ASP A 116 3.68 10.89 -24.25
#